data_7379e3ae05979b1fc1cb8b1b878470fb
#
_entry.id   7379e3ae05979b1fc1cb8b1b878470fb
#
_cell.length_a   1.000
_cell.length_b   1.000
_cell.length_c   1.000
_cell.angle_alpha   90.00
_cell.angle_beta   90.00
_cell.angle_gamma   90.00
#
_symmetry.space_group_name_H-M   'P 1'
#
loop_
_entity.id
_entity.type
_entity.pdbx_description
1 polymer ?
#
loop_
_entity_poly.entity_id
_entity_poly.type
_entity_poly.pdbx_seq_one_letter_code
_entity_poly.pdbx_strand_id
1 'polypeptide(L)'
;MMRYARINSLDVTNGEDVGVSVFVQGCSFHCPGCFNKEAWDFNGGKEWTDEVESKFIKLLSRPYIKRLTILGGEPLAEQNLPLTHRLLQIATDIILTQKKQMKLWLYTGYTFEDIISYKSPNYSPTRAKAVILSDYIVDGKFEIDKQDLTYSVVKYAGSTNQRIIDVQKSIEEERTVLWEG
;
A
#
# COMPACT_ATOMS: atom_id res chain seq x y z
N MET A 1 1.41 19.18 -2.12
CA MET A 1 0.40 19.02 -1.03
C MET A 1 0.03 17.55 -0.95
N MET A 2 0.15 16.90 0.23
CA MET A 2 -0.20 15.49 0.41
C MET A 2 -1.72 15.35 0.50
N ARG A 3 -2.29 14.39 -0.23
CA ARG A 3 -3.76 14.19 -0.30
C ARG A 3 -4.13 12.72 -0.14
N TYR A 4 -5.28 12.47 0.49
CA TYR A 4 -5.84 11.14 0.67
C TYR A 4 -7.34 11.12 0.34
N ALA A 5 -7.84 9.98 -0.10
CA ALA A 5 -9.25 9.76 -0.37
C ALA A 5 -10.02 9.44 0.92
N ARG A 6 -9.56 8.44 1.66
CA ARG A 6 -10.18 8.02 2.93
C ARG A 6 -9.20 7.27 3.84
N ILE A 7 -9.58 7.16 5.11
CA ILE A 7 -8.93 6.31 6.11
C ILE A 7 -9.98 5.35 6.67
N ASN A 8 -9.72 4.05 6.58
CA ASN A 8 -10.49 3.03 7.27
C ASN A 8 -9.82 2.74 8.61
N SER A 9 -10.48 3.14 9.69
CA SER A 9 -9.93 3.07 11.06
C SER A 9 -9.95 1.65 11.66
N LEU A 10 -10.67 0.73 11.01
CA LEU A 10 -10.76 -0.69 11.32
C LEU A 10 -10.98 -1.42 10.00
N ASP A 11 -10.00 -2.16 9.55
CA ASP A 11 -9.98 -2.82 8.25
C ASP A 11 -9.52 -4.27 8.40
N VAL A 12 -10.28 -5.20 7.81
CA VAL A 12 -9.99 -6.64 7.79
C VAL A 12 -9.95 -7.21 6.37
N THR A 13 -10.02 -6.34 5.35
CA THR A 13 -10.19 -6.74 3.95
C THR A 13 -8.93 -6.52 3.10
N ASN A 14 -8.05 -5.63 3.52
CA ASN A 14 -6.88 -5.22 2.72
C ASN A 14 -5.56 -5.75 3.31
N GLY A 15 -5.52 -7.01 3.67
CA GLY A 15 -4.37 -7.73 4.25
C GLY A 15 -4.75 -8.52 5.49
N GLU A 16 -3.78 -9.24 6.08
CA GLU A 16 -3.99 -10.04 7.29
C GLU A 16 -4.28 -9.18 8.50
N ASP A 17 -4.91 -9.79 9.49
CA ASP A 17 -5.23 -9.18 10.77
C ASP A 17 -6.11 -7.91 10.69
N VAL A 18 -6.34 -7.31 11.83
CA VAL A 18 -7.05 -6.04 11.96
C VAL A 18 -6.08 -4.90 11.74
N GLY A 19 -6.39 -4.02 10.79
CA GLY A 19 -5.52 -2.93 10.41
C GLY A 19 -6.19 -1.57 10.30
N VAL A 20 -5.38 -0.59 10.02
CA VAL A 20 -5.77 0.72 9.50
C VAL A 20 -5.36 0.78 8.04
N SER A 21 -6.27 1.25 7.17
CA SER A 21 -5.96 1.43 5.74
C SER A 21 -6.08 2.90 5.35
N VAL A 22 -5.07 3.40 4.65
CA VAL A 22 -5.05 4.75 4.09
C VAL A 22 -5.11 4.66 2.57
N PHE A 23 -6.15 5.24 2.00
CA PHE A 23 -6.33 5.36 0.57
C PHE A 23 -5.78 6.70 0.11
N VAL A 24 -4.64 6.69 -0.58
CA VAL A 24 -4.05 7.90 -1.15
C VAL A 24 -4.90 8.43 -2.32
N GLN A 25 -4.74 9.70 -2.64
CA GLN A 25 -5.47 10.35 -3.72
C GLN A 25 -4.56 10.59 -4.92
N GLY A 26 -5.03 10.19 -6.10
CA GLY A 26 -4.35 10.32 -7.38
C GLY A 26 -3.82 8.99 -7.91
N CYS A 27 -4.18 8.67 -9.17
CA CYS A 27 -3.71 7.49 -9.90
C CYS A 27 -3.72 7.77 -11.40
N SER A 28 -2.61 7.49 -12.07
CA SER A 28 -2.49 7.63 -13.53
C SER A 28 -2.79 6.35 -14.31
N PHE A 29 -2.97 5.21 -13.66
CA PHE A 29 -3.22 3.94 -14.35
C PHE A 29 -4.62 3.84 -14.95
N HIS A 30 -5.64 4.39 -14.29
CA HIS A 30 -7.03 4.42 -14.73
C HIS A 30 -7.54 3.03 -15.20
N CYS A 31 -7.26 1.98 -14.42
CA CYS A 31 -7.63 0.61 -14.76
C CYS A 31 -9.14 0.49 -15.04
N PRO A 32 -9.57 -0.13 -16.16
CA PRO A 32 -10.98 -0.40 -16.41
C PRO A 32 -11.62 -1.18 -15.25
N GLY A 33 -12.79 -0.73 -14.78
CA GLY A 33 -13.49 -1.38 -13.66
C GLY A 33 -12.90 -1.13 -12.27
N CYS A 34 -11.91 -0.24 -12.12
CA CYS A 34 -11.29 0.07 -10.84
C CYS A 34 -12.31 0.36 -9.74
N PHE A 35 -12.12 -0.22 -8.55
CA PHE A 35 -12.98 -0.04 -7.38
C PHE A 35 -12.89 1.35 -6.75
N ASN A 36 -11.81 2.11 -7.02
CA ASN A 36 -11.53 3.40 -6.40
C ASN A 36 -11.40 4.52 -7.46
N LYS A 37 -12.33 4.60 -8.41
CA LYS A 37 -12.32 5.63 -9.46
C LYS A 37 -12.32 7.05 -8.90
N GLU A 38 -12.93 7.26 -7.74
CA GLU A 38 -12.94 8.53 -7.03
C GLU A 38 -11.54 8.98 -6.57
N ALA A 39 -10.59 8.05 -6.49
CA ALA A 39 -9.20 8.33 -6.14
C ALA A 39 -8.27 8.56 -7.34
N TRP A 40 -8.79 8.75 -8.57
CA TRP A 40 -7.94 8.96 -9.75
C TRP A 40 -7.41 10.39 -9.85
N ASP A 41 -8.25 11.39 -9.54
CA ASP A 41 -7.86 12.81 -9.62
C ASP A 41 -6.87 13.17 -8.51
N PHE A 42 -5.67 13.59 -8.90
CA PHE A 42 -4.63 14.01 -7.96
C PHE A 42 -5.01 15.27 -7.14
N ASN A 43 -5.95 16.08 -7.63
CA ASN A 43 -6.45 17.27 -6.94
C ASN A 43 -7.69 16.99 -6.08
N GLY A 44 -8.26 15.79 -6.17
CA GLY A 44 -9.40 15.36 -5.39
C GLY A 44 -9.07 15.02 -3.94
N GLY A 45 -10.02 14.35 -3.27
CA GLY A 45 -9.86 13.87 -1.90
C GLY A 45 -9.69 14.99 -0.87
N LYS A 46 -8.97 14.68 0.20
CA LYS A 46 -8.75 15.55 1.38
C LYS A 46 -7.28 15.82 1.56
N GLU A 47 -6.96 16.98 2.12
CA GLU A 47 -5.58 17.32 2.49
C GLU A 47 -5.13 16.56 3.74
N TRP A 48 -3.88 16.06 3.70
CA TRP A 48 -3.22 15.48 4.87
C TRP A 48 -2.65 16.58 5.75
N THR A 49 -3.39 16.96 6.78
CA THR A 49 -3.02 18.02 7.74
C THR A 49 -2.42 17.40 9.01
N ASP A 50 -1.79 18.24 9.84
CA ASP A 50 -1.26 17.81 11.16
C ASP A 50 -2.35 17.23 12.07
N GLU A 51 -3.60 17.72 11.95
CA GLU A 51 -4.74 17.17 12.67
C GLU A 51 -5.09 15.75 12.20
N VAL A 52 -5.10 15.53 10.89
CA VAL A 52 -5.34 14.20 10.30
C VAL A 52 -4.23 13.26 10.71
N GLU A 53 -2.99 13.69 10.65
CA GLU A 53 -1.83 12.91 11.06
C GLU A 53 -1.90 12.53 12.55
N SER A 54 -2.23 13.48 13.42
CA SER A 54 -2.41 13.21 14.86
C SER A 54 -3.52 12.18 15.13
N LYS A 55 -4.62 12.23 14.39
CA LYS A 55 -5.70 11.23 14.45
C LYS A 55 -5.22 9.88 13.94
N PHE A 56 -4.49 9.85 12.83
CA PHE A 56 -3.94 8.64 12.26
C PHE A 56 -2.97 7.94 13.23
N ILE A 57 -2.06 8.67 13.87
CA ILE A 57 -1.15 8.15 14.89
C ILE A 57 -1.94 7.48 16.02
N LYS A 58 -2.99 8.13 16.53
CA LYS A 58 -3.87 7.56 17.56
C LYS A 58 -4.57 6.28 17.11
N LEU A 59 -5.01 6.22 15.86
CA LEU A 59 -5.64 5.02 15.29
C LEU A 59 -4.62 3.86 15.24
N LEU A 60 -3.43 4.13 14.72
CA LEU A 60 -2.39 3.13 14.51
C LEU A 60 -1.78 2.63 15.83
N SER A 61 -1.78 3.47 16.88
CA SER A 61 -1.29 3.12 18.21
C SER A 61 -2.22 2.21 19.03
N ARG A 62 -3.45 1.97 18.57
CA ARG A 62 -4.38 1.08 19.28
C ARG A 62 -3.80 -0.33 19.42
N PRO A 63 -3.89 -0.99 20.58
CA PRO A 63 -3.18 -2.24 20.87
C PRO A 63 -3.57 -3.40 19.95
N TYR A 64 -4.80 -3.42 19.46
CA TYR A 64 -5.32 -4.48 18.58
C TYR A 64 -5.01 -4.27 17.11
N ILE A 65 -4.49 -3.11 16.70
CA ILE A 65 -4.09 -2.87 15.29
C ILE A 65 -2.76 -3.58 15.03
N LYS A 66 -2.78 -4.48 14.06
CA LYS A 66 -1.65 -5.32 13.65
C LYS A 66 -1.14 -5.00 12.24
N ARG A 67 -1.79 -4.08 11.54
CA ARG A 67 -1.45 -3.76 10.15
C ARG A 67 -1.68 -2.29 9.83
N LEU A 68 -0.78 -1.72 9.03
CA LEU A 68 -1.03 -0.57 8.19
C LEU A 68 -1.09 -1.03 6.73
N THR A 69 -2.14 -0.64 6.00
CA THR A 69 -2.20 -0.81 4.55
C THR A 69 -2.27 0.54 3.85
N ILE A 70 -1.40 0.75 2.87
CA ILE A 70 -1.39 1.94 2.02
C ILE A 70 -1.83 1.53 0.62
N LEU A 71 -2.94 2.10 0.15
CA LEU A 71 -3.57 1.75 -1.12
C LEU A 71 -4.39 2.95 -1.63
N GLY A 72 -5.36 2.70 -2.54
CA GLY A 72 -6.37 3.67 -2.97
C GLY A 72 -6.14 4.15 -4.38
N GLY A 73 -5.58 5.33 -4.62
CA GLY A 73 -5.00 5.76 -5.87
C GLY A 73 -3.74 4.92 -6.19
N GLU A 74 -2.65 5.55 -6.56
CA GLU A 74 -1.37 4.86 -6.73
C GLU A 74 -0.35 5.38 -5.70
N PRO A 75 -0.08 4.62 -4.61
CA PRO A 75 0.85 5.05 -3.57
C PRO A 75 2.26 5.39 -4.07
N LEU A 76 2.71 4.75 -5.15
CA LEU A 76 4.03 4.95 -5.74
C LEU A 76 4.05 5.98 -6.88
N ALA A 77 2.92 6.67 -7.16
CA ALA A 77 2.94 7.84 -8.02
C ALA A 77 3.80 8.96 -7.39
N GLU A 78 4.54 9.70 -8.21
CA GLU A 78 5.47 10.74 -7.73
C GLU A 78 4.80 11.72 -6.76
N GLN A 79 3.55 12.11 -7.05
CA GLN A 79 2.78 13.04 -6.22
C GLN A 79 2.38 12.44 -4.86
N ASN A 80 2.28 11.12 -4.77
CA ASN A 80 1.85 10.40 -3.56
C ASN A 80 3.02 9.89 -2.71
N LEU A 81 4.23 9.78 -3.28
CA LEU A 81 5.42 9.31 -2.55
C LEU A 81 5.67 10.06 -1.24
N PRO A 82 5.52 11.39 -1.16
CA PRO A 82 5.71 12.11 0.10
C PRO A 82 4.78 11.59 1.22
N LEU A 83 3.48 11.38 0.91
CA LEU A 83 2.54 10.82 1.88
C LEU A 83 2.85 9.37 2.20
N THR A 84 3.12 8.55 1.20
CA THR A 84 3.45 7.13 1.37
C THR A 84 4.66 6.96 2.30
N HIS A 85 5.74 7.70 2.08
CA HIS A 85 6.90 7.69 2.97
C HIS A 85 6.57 8.18 4.38
N ARG A 86 5.75 9.23 4.50
CA ARG A 86 5.34 9.74 5.81
C ARG A 86 4.57 8.70 6.62
N LEU A 87 3.63 8.00 5.97
CA LEU A 87 2.84 6.93 6.59
C LEU A 87 3.73 5.76 7.06
N LEU A 88 4.66 5.32 6.21
CA LEU A 88 5.62 4.26 6.54
C LEU A 88 6.53 4.68 7.70
N GLN A 89 7.02 5.92 7.71
CA GLN A 89 7.85 6.44 8.80
C GLN A 89 7.09 6.44 10.13
N ILE A 90 5.87 6.97 10.16
CA ILE A 90 5.03 6.99 11.37
C ILE A 90 4.82 5.56 11.89
N ALA A 91 4.51 4.62 11.00
CA ALA A 91 4.31 3.23 11.39
C ALA A 91 5.60 2.60 11.96
N THR A 92 6.74 2.84 11.32
CA THR A 92 8.05 2.37 11.80
C THR A 92 8.36 2.95 13.19
N ASP A 93 8.13 4.24 13.39
CA ASP A 93 8.35 4.89 14.68
C ASP A 93 7.46 4.27 15.79
N ILE A 94 6.19 3.97 15.47
CA ILE A 94 5.27 3.29 16.41
C ILE A 94 5.74 1.86 16.71
N ILE A 95 6.17 1.11 15.71
CA ILE A 95 6.71 -0.25 15.87
C ILE A 95 7.89 -0.22 16.84
N LEU A 96 8.83 0.68 16.62
CA LEU A 96 10.07 0.77 17.41
C LEU A 96 9.81 1.29 18.84
N THR A 97 9.06 2.38 18.99
CA THR A 97 8.86 3.04 20.27
C THR A 97 7.89 2.29 21.18
N GLN A 98 6.87 1.66 20.63
CA GLN A 98 5.85 0.91 21.36
C GLN A 98 6.13 -0.61 21.37
N LYS A 99 7.22 -1.08 20.76
CA LYS A 99 7.55 -2.51 20.59
C LYS A 99 6.38 -3.30 19.99
N LYS A 100 5.70 -2.69 19.04
CA LYS A 100 4.46 -3.22 18.48
C LYS A 100 4.77 -4.19 17.34
N GLN A 101 4.10 -5.33 17.31
CA GLN A 101 4.09 -6.23 16.16
C GLN A 101 3.03 -5.75 15.17
N MET A 102 3.47 -5.12 14.09
CA MET A 102 2.60 -4.60 13.05
C MET A 102 3.25 -4.80 11.69
N LYS A 103 2.45 -5.21 10.70
CA LYS A 103 2.88 -5.43 9.32
C LYS A 103 2.51 -4.27 8.42
N LEU A 104 3.40 -3.92 7.49
CA LEU A 104 3.24 -2.83 6.55
C LEU A 104 2.93 -3.41 5.17
N TRP A 105 1.72 -3.12 4.67
CA TRP A 105 1.22 -3.55 3.36
C TRP A 105 1.12 -2.37 2.41
N LEU A 106 1.57 -2.55 1.18
CA LEU A 106 1.54 -1.55 0.14
C LEU A 106 0.92 -2.13 -1.13
N TYR A 107 -0.09 -1.47 -1.68
CA TYR A 107 -0.68 -1.83 -2.98
C TYR A 107 -0.12 -0.94 -4.07
N THR A 108 0.15 -1.50 -5.23
CA THR A 108 0.62 -0.73 -6.38
C THR A 108 0.23 -1.39 -7.71
N GLY A 109 -0.01 -0.57 -8.72
CA GLY A 109 -0.20 -1.05 -10.09
C GLY A 109 1.12 -1.34 -10.84
N TYR A 110 2.27 -1.01 -10.27
CA TYR A 110 3.57 -1.44 -10.79
C TYR A 110 3.84 -2.89 -10.43
N THR A 111 4.77 -3.56 -11.13
CA THR A 111 5.30 -4.85 -10.70
C THR A 111 6.49 -4.66 -9.76
N PHE A 112 6.72 -5.61 -8.87
CA PHE A 112 7.84 -5.59 -7.93
C PHE A 112 9.17 -5.45 -8.66
N GLU A 113 9.36 -6.26 -9.70
CA GLU A 113 10.58 -6.26 -10.52
C GLU A 113 10.84 -4.90 -11.18
N ASP A 114 9.77 -4.24 -11.64
CA ASP A 114 9.88 -2.91 -12.24
C ASP A 114 10.36 -1.84 -11.25
N ILE A 115 9.97 -1.98 -9.98
CA ILE A 115 10.30 -0.99 -8.95
C ILE A 115 11.71 -1.18 -8.43
N ILE A 116 12.16 -2.44 -8.24
CA ILE A 116 13.48 -2.71 -7.66
C ILE A 116 14.61 -2.76 -8.68
N SER A 117 14.31 -2.98 -9.97
CA SER A 117 15.31 -3.08 -11.03
C SER A 117 15.73 -1.70 -11.54
N TYR A 118 16.98 -1.30 -11.31
CA TYR A 118 17.55 -0.05 -11.83
C TYR A 118 17.57 0.04 -13.38
N LYS A 119 17.27 -1.07 -14.07
CA LYS A 119 17.15 -1.12 -15.54
C LYS A 119 15.74 -0.78 -16.02
N SER A 120 14.76 -0.80 -15.12
CA SER A 120 13.37 -0.50 -15.45
C SER A 120 13.15 1.01 -15.62
N PRO A 121 12.37 1.47 -16.61
CA PRO A 121 11.95 2.86 -16.73
C PRO A 121 11.06 3.32 -15.55
N ASN A 122 10.48 2.38 -14.81
CA ASN A 122 9.65 2.65 -13.64
C ASN A 122 10.46 2.72 -12.33
N TYR A 123 11.77 2.40 -12.38
CA TYR A 123 12.63 2.51 -11.22
C TYR A 123 12.77 3.96 -10.77
N SER A 124 12.64 4.17 -9.47
CA SER A 124 13.12 5.37 -8.80
C SER A 124 13.60 4.99 -7.39
N PRO A 125 14.69 5.57 -6.89
CA PRO A 125 15.19 5.29 -5.55
C PRO A 125 14.11 5.50 -4.46
N THR A 126 13.24 6.49 -4.67
CA THR A 126 12.14 6.81 -3.76
C THR A 126 11.05 5.73 -3.78
N ARG A 127 10.66 5.23 -4.94
CA ARG A 127 9.73 4.09 -5.06
C ARG A 127 10.31 2.84 -4.43
N ALA A 128 11.55 2.50 -4.80
CA ALA A 128 12.24 1.33 -4.24
C ALA A 128 12.33 1.41 -2.72
N LYS A 129 12.65 2.57 -2.15
CA LYS A 129 12.68 2.78 -0.70
C LYS A 129 11.31 2.53 -0.05
N ALA A 130 10.22 2.98 -0.63
CA ALA A 130 8.88 2.73 -0.09
C ALA A 130 8.55 1.23 -0.06
N VAL A 131 8.90 0.50 -1.13
CA VAL A 131 8.72 -0.96 -1.20
C VAL A 131 9.59 -1.67 -0.16
N ILE A 132 10.88 -1.34 -0.06
CA ILE A 132 11.82 -1.96 0.89
C ILE A 132 11.39 -1.75 2.35
N LEU A 133 10.73 -0.64 2.67
CA LEU A 133 10.19 -0.37 4.00
C LEU A 133 8.90 -1.14 4.30
N SER A 134 8.29 -1.77 3.31
CA SER A 134 7.07 -2.58 3.48
C SER A 134 7.42 -4.04 3.78
N ASP A 135 6.54 -4.73 4.53
CA ASP A 135 6.65 -6.19 4.70
C ASP A 135 6.10 -6.91 3.47
N TYR A 136 4.94 -6.47 3.00
CA TYR A 136 4.25 -7.10 1.87
C TYR A 136 3.80 -6.05 0.87
N ILE A 137 3.84 -6.41 -0.42
CA ILE A 137 3.21 -5.63 -1.47
C ILE A 137 2.18 -6.47 -2.23
N VAL A 138 1.08 -5.82 -2.61
CA VAL A 138 0.14 -6.35 -3.61
C VAL A 138 0.45 -5.61 -4.90
N ASP A 139 1.05 -6.30 -5.86
CA ASP A 139 1.57 -5.72 -7.08
C ASP A 139 0.73 -6.06 -8.32
N GLY A 140 0.85 -5.22 -9.34
CA GLY A 140 0.17 -5.38 -10.61
C GLY A 140 -1.14 -4.61 -10.74
N LYS A 141 -1.44 -4.18 -11.97
CA LYS A 141 -2.67 -3.45 -12.28
C LYS A 141 -3.89 -4.35 -12.09
N PHE A 142 -4.99 -3.75 -11.64
CA PHE A 142 -6.28 -4.42 -11.66
C PHE A 142 -6.72 -4.70 -13.10
N GLU A 143 -7.13 -5.94 -13.38
CA GLU A 143 -7.67 -6.39 -14.66
C GLU A 143 -9.11 -6.90 -14.47
N ILE A 144 -10.08 -6.20 -15.07
CA ILE A 144 -11.51 -6.50 -14.88
C ILE A 144 -11.88 -7.91 -15.35
N ASP A 145 -11.26 -8.39 -16.41
CA ASP A 145 -11.51 -9.74 -16.96
C ASP A 145 -10.94 -10.86 -16.08
N LYS A 146 -10.10 -10.51 -15.10
CA LYS A 146 -9.51 -11.41 -14.10
C LYS A 146 -10.01 -11.12 -12.69
N GLN A 147 -11.09 -10.37 -12.54
CA GLN A 147 -11.67 -10.04 -11.24
C GLN A 147 -12.06 -11.30 -10.47
N ASP A 148 -11.66 -11.39 -9.22
CA ASP A 148 -12.06 -12.46 -8.29
C ASP A 148 -12.83 -11.87 -7.11
N LEU A 149 -14.15 -11.87 -7.22
CA LEU A 149 -15.05 -11.40 -6.15
C LEU A 149 -15.17 -12.38 -4.98
N THR A 150 -14.68 -13.62 -5.17
CA THR A 150 -14.76 -14.67 -4.15
C THR A 150 -13.51 -14.73 -3.28
N TYR A 151 -12.45 -14.04 -3.69
CA TYR A 151 -11.10 -14.12 -3.08
C TYR A 151 -10.60 -15.56 -2.94
N SER A 152 -11.02 -16.41 -3.89
CA SER A 152 -10.71 -17.85 -3.86
C SER A 152 -9.33 -18.18 -4.41
N VAL A 153 -8.79 -17.31 -5.26
CA VAL A 153 -7.50 -17.50 -5.92
C VAL A 153 -6.40 -16.67 -5.24
N VAL A 154 -6.66 -15.37 -5.07
CA VAL A 154 -5.72 -14.48 -4.38
C VAL A 154 -6.47 -13.69 -3.30
N LYS A 155 -6.18 -13.99 -2.04
CA LYS A 155 -6.70 -13.20 -0.93
C LYS A 155 -6.20 -11.76 -1.03
N TYR A 156 -7.01 -10.82 -0.58
CA TYR A 156 -6.64 -9.39 -0.48
C TYR A 156 -6.28 -8.70 -1.81
N ALA A 157 -6.47 -9.32 -2.97
CA ALA A 157 -6.26 -8.71 -4.28
C ALA A 157 -7.59 -8.56 -5.04
N GLY A 158 -7.63 -7.66 -6.01
CA GLY A 158 -8.85 -7.38 -6.79
C GLY A 158 -9.01 -8.26 -8.02
N SER A 159 -7.90 -8.81 -8.54
CA SER A 159 -7.86 -9.67 -9.73
C SER A 159 -6.76 -10.71 -9.63
N THR A 160 -6.94 -11.84 -10.32
CA THR A 160 -6.08 -13.03 -10.20
C THR A 160 -4.67 -12.86 -10.78
N ASN A 161 -4.41 -11.81 -11.53
CA ASN A 161 -3.08 -11.46 -12.03
C ASN A 161 -2.23 -10.70 -10.99
N GLN A 162 -2.85 -10.16 -9.94
CA GLN A 162 -2.13 -9.48 -8.87
C GLN A 162 -1.47 -10.51 -7.95
N ARG A 163 -0.29 -10.15 -7.42
CA ARG A 163 0.50 -11.02 -6.56
C ARG A 163 0.67 -10.37 -5.19
N ILE A 164 0.74 -11.18 -4.15
CA ILE A 164 1.21 -10.72 -2.84
C ILE A 164 2.65 -11.19 -2.69
N ILE A 165 3.55 -10.27 -2.48
CA ILE A 165 4.99 -10.54 -2.41
C ILE A 165 5.48 -10.26 -1.00
N ASP A 166 6.21 -11.21 -0.44
CA ASP A 166 6.99 -11.03 0.78
C ASP A 166 8.27 -10.27 0.41
N VAL A 167 8.31 -8.98 0.75
CA VAL A 167 9.39 -8.09 0.33
C VAL A 167 10.72 -8.47 0.99
N GLN A 168 10.69 -8.78 2.28
CA GLN A 168 11.92 -9.07 3.02
C GLN A 168 12.56 -10.38 2.55
N LYS A 169 11.76 -11.43 2.39
CA LYS A 169 12.26 -12.69 1.81
C LYS A 169 12.74 -12.50 0.36
N SER A 170 12.04 -11.68 -0.42
CA SER A 170 12.47 -11.41 -1.80
C SER A 170 13.83 -10.74 -1.89
N ILE A 171 14.12 -9.83 -0.95
CA ILE A 171 15.42 -9.16 -0.85
C ILE A 171 16.50 -10.16 -0.39
N GLU A 172 16.21 -10.96 0.64
CA GLU A 172 17.14 -11.95 1.19
C GLU A 172 17.52 -13.04 0.17
N GLU A 173 16.53 -13.50 -0.62
CA GLU A 173 16.73 -14.56 -1.61
C GLU A 173 17.10 -14.04 -3.01
N GLU A 174 17.21 -12.74 -3.21
CA GLU A 174 17.49 -12.07 -4.49
C GLU A 174 16.55 -12.52 -5.64
N ARG A 175 15.31 -12.89 -5.29
CA ARG A 175 14.25 -13.30 -6.24
C ARG A 175 12.88 -12.93 -5.68
N THR A 176 11.89 -12.81 -6.54
CA THR A 176 10.49 -12.59 -6.10
C THR A 176 10.00 -13.82 -5.31
N VAL A 177 9.61 -13.60 -4.07
CA VAL A 177 9.02 -14.60 -3.17
C VAL A 177 7.58 -14.22 -2.89
N LEU A 178 6.65 -15.12 -3.22
CA LEU A 178 5.23 -14.89 -2.94
C LEU A 178 4.94 -15.14 -1.46
N TRP A 179 3.99 -14.38 -0.95
CA TRP A 179 3.45 -14.56 0.39
C TRP A 179 2.71 -15.90 0.51
N GLU A 180 2.99 -16.64 1.56
CA GLU A 180 2.43 -17.95 1.87
C GLU A 180 1.50 -17.85 3.09
N GLY A 181 0.40 -17.10 2.96
CA GLY A 181 -0.53 -16.80 4.03
C GLY A 181 -1.33 -17.94 4.64
#